data_c8f0529b0561787dadacfd1e20294768
#
_entry.id   c8f0529b0561787dadacfd1e20294768
#
_cell.length_a   1.000
_cell.length_b   1.000
_cell.length_c   1.000
_cell.angle_alpha   90.00
_cell.angle_beta   90.00
_cell.angle_gamma   90.00
#
_symmetry.space_group_name_H-M   'P 1'
#
loop_
_entity.id
_entity.type
_entity.pdbx_description
1 polymer ?
#
loop_
_entity_poly.entity_id
_entity_poly.type
_entity_poly.pdbx_seq_one_letter_code
_entity_poly.pdbx_strand_id
1 'polypeptide(L)'
;MKPLRRRLIIAVTAAGLVLVGLVGVGLYGLVRTPAHAPATSVVGSTTVANPSPTVGAQLNGLVHTDNPVTYARAVAQALFEWDTMSGLAAENYQSVVSEDADPSGIETSGLVNDLAVYFPTDAQWQQLRQYKTAETLTIQRAYIPPAWAQSVASDPKMVRPGTTAVTIDAVRYRTGSWYGTPATTSDPASFTVFVACQPTFPRCHILRLSGLNTPLK
;
A
#
# COMPACT_ATOMS: atom_id res chain seq x y z
N MET A 1 -21.41 -42.57 -27.75
CA MET A 1 -20.91 -41.28 -27.14
C MET A 1 -20.01 -41.62 -26.00
N LYS A 2 -18.73 -41.19 -26.01
CA LYS A 2 -17.71 -41.57 -25.00
C LYS A 2 -18.09 -41.01 -23.62
N PRO A 3 -17.96 -41.77 -22.51
CA PRO A 3 -18.42 -41.40 -21.16
C PRO A 3 -17.82 -40.08 -20.63
N LEU A 4 -16.66 -39.66 -21.15
CA LEU A 4 -16.01 -38.40 -20.79
C LEU A 4 -16.83 -37.16 -21.20
N ARG A 5 -17.44 -37.15 -22.38
CA ARG A 5 -18.27 -36.01 -22.86
C ARG A 5 -19.52 -35.81 -22.00
N ARG A 6 -20.15 -36.89 -21.54
CA ARG A 6 -21.35 -36.83 -20.72
C ARG A 6 -21.04 -36.23 -19.33
N ARG A 7 -19.89 -36.58 -18.73
CA ARG A 7 -19.45 -36.00 -17.46
C ARG A 7 -19.11 -34.52 -17.55
N LEU A 8 -18.52 -34.08 -18.68
CA LEU A 8 -18.18 -32.70 -18.94
C LEU A 8 -19.43 -31.81 -19.12
N ILE A 9 -20.45 -32.31 -19.81
CA ILE A 9 -21.71 -31.60 -19.98
C ILE A 9 -22.46 -31.46 -18.65
N ILE A 10 -22.47 -32.49 -17.80
CA ILE A 10 -23.09 -32.42 -16.48
C ILE A 10 -22.37 -31.43 -15.55
N ALA A 11 -21.04 -31.36 -15.62
CA ALA A 11 -20.26 -30.43 -14.82
C ALA A 11 -20.50 -28.95 -15.23
N VAL A 12 -20.61 -28.67 -16.53
CA VAL A 12 -20.85 -27.32 -17.05
C VAL A 12 -22.28 -26.85 -16.76
N THR A 13 -23.28 -27.73 -16.83
CA THR A 13 -24.66 -27.38 -16.48
C THR A 13 -24.86 -27.16 -14.98
N ALA A 14 -24.18 -27.91 -14.11
CA ALA A 14 -24.22 -27.71 -12.67
C ALA A 14 -23.58 -26.38 -12.26
N ALA A 15 -22.44 -26.01 -12.85
CA ALA A 15 -21.77 -24.72 -12.61
C ALA A 15 -22.62 -23.52 -13.07
N GLY A 16 -23.31 -23.65 -14.20
CA GLY A 16 -24.21 -22.61 -14.71
C GLY A 16 -25.41 -22.33 -13.80
N LEU A 17 -26.01 -23.37 -13.23
CA LEU A 17 -27.17 -23.23 -12.31
C LEU A 17 -26.78 -22.57 -10.99
N VAL A 18 -25.59 -22.84 -10.45
CA VAL A 18 -25.08 -22.18 -9.24
C VAL A 18 -24.86 -20.68 -9.47
N LEU A 19 -24.33 -20.31 -10.63
CA LEU A 19 -24.06 -18.91 -11.00
C LEU A 19 -25.36 -18.10 -11.16
N VAL A 20 -26.38 -18.67 -11.77
CA VAL A 20 -27.71 -18.03 -11.89
C VAL A 20 -28.39 -17.89 -10.53
N GLY A 21 -28.24 -18.86 -9.62
CA GLY A 21 -28.75 -18.77 -8.25
C GLY A 21 -28.14 -17.65 -7.44
N LEU A 22 -26.81 -17.43 -7.54
CA LEU A 22 -26.11 -16.38 -6.82
C LEU A 22 -26.48 -14.96 -7.34
N VAL A 23 -26.72 -14.79 -8.62
CA VAL A 23 -27.19 -13.52 -9.20
C VAL A 23 -28.62 -13.20 -8.76
N GLY A 24 -29.49 -14.21 -8.63
CA GLY A 24 -30.88 -14.04 -8.18
C GLY A 24 -30.99 -13.57 -6.73
N VAL A 25 -30.12 -14.06 -5.83
CA VAL A 25 -30.09 -13.64 -4.42
C VAL A 25 -29.55 -12.21 -4.29
N GLY A 26 -28.57 -11.80 -5.10
CA GLY A 26 -28.03 -10.45 -5.11
C GLY A 26 -29.05 -9.39 -5.52
N LEU A 27 -29.89 -9.66 -6.51
CA LEU A 27 -30.94 -8.74 -6.98
C LEU A 27 -32.12 -8.63 -5.99
N TYR A 28 -32.44 -9.68 -5.23
CA TYR A 28 -33.51 -9.65 -4.25
C TYR A 28 -33.18 -8.79 -3.01
N GLY A 29 -31.88 -8.66 -2.66
CA GLY A 29 -31.40 -7.79 -1.57
C GLY A 29 -31.50 -6.29 -1.87
N LEU A 30 -31.47 -5.89 -3.14
CA LEU A 30 -31.48 -4.48 -3.55
C LEU A 30 -32.88 -3.82 -3.57
N VAL A 31 -33.96 -4.62 -3.51
CA VAL A 31 -35.33 -4.10 -3.63
C VAL A 31 -36.01 -3.84 -2.27
N ARG A 32 -35.39 -4.22 -1.16
CA ARG A 32 -35.90 -3.96 0.19
C ARG A 32 -35.20 -2.81 0.88
N THR A 33 -35.57 -1.58 0.56
CA THR A 33 -35.27 -0.40 1.37
C THR A 33 -36.35 -0.26 2.45
N PRO A 34 -36.00 -0.25 3.76
CA PRO A 34 -36.99 0.12 4.79
C PRO A 34 -37.22 1.63 4.77
N ALA A 35 -38.50 2.02 4.72
CA ALA A 35 -38.94 3.40 4.78
C ALA A 35 -38.55 4.03 6.13
N HIS A 36 -37.85 5.18 6.09
CA HIS A 36 -37.59 6.01 7.26
C HIS A 36 -38.85 6.79 7.64
N ALA A 37 -39.32 6.64 8.88
CA ALA A 37 -40.33 7.50 9.49
C ALA A 37 -39.71 8.88 9.86
N PRO A 38 -40.46 10.00 9.74
CA PRO A 38 -39.93 11.32 10.10
C PRO A 38 -39.86 11.49 11.62
N ALA A 39 -38.67 11.81 12.13
CA ALA A 39 -38.48 12.14 13.55
C ALA A 39 -38.81 13.62 13.78
N THR A 40 -39.69 13.86 14.74
CA THR A 40 -40.11 15.18 15.23
C THR A 40 -38.97 15.85 15.99
N SER A 41 -38.57 17.05 15.55
CA SER A 41 -37.54 17.84 16.19
C SER A 41 -38.04 18.46 17.50
N VAL A 42 -37.45 18.09 18.62
CA VAL A 42 -37.53 18.80 19.89
C VAL A 42 -36.32 19.72 20.01
N VAL A 43 -36.56 21.05 20.00
CA VAL A 43 -35.53 22.08 20.21
C VAL A 43 -35.22 22.14 21.72
N GLY A 44 -34.11 21.57 22.11
CA GLY A 44 -33.47 21.78 23.40
C GLY A 44 -32.15 22.49 23.24
N SER A 45 -32.09 23.77 23.61
CA SER A 45 -30.83 24.54 23.61
C SER A 45 -29.94 24.04 24.75
N THR A 46 -29.04 23.14 24.47
CA THR A 46 -27.88 22.87 25.31
C THR A 46 -26.66 23.45 24.64
N THR A 47 -25.95 24.31 25.36
CA THR A 47 -24.66 24.85 24.97
C THR A 47 -23.69 23.71 24.80
N VAL A 48 -23.48 23.29 23.53
CA VAL A 48 -22.51 22.28 23.17
C VAL A 48 -21.14 22.96 23.28
N ALA A 49 -20.35 22.54 24.29
CA ALA A 49 -18.93 22.81 24.31
C ALA A 49 -18.36 22.30 22.97
N ASN A 50 -17.81 23.20 22.19
CA ASN A 50 -17.14 22.89 20.92
C ASN A 50 -16.00 21.92 21.23
N PRO A 51 -16.01 20.66 20.77
CA PRO A 51 -14.85 19.80 20.95
C PRO A 51 -13.68 20.47 20.25
N SER A 52 -12.60 20.73 21.01
CA SER A 52 -11.33 21.13 20.41
C SER A 52 -11.02 20.18 19.25
N PRO A 53 -10.56 20.69 18.10
CA PRO A 53 -10.22 19.82 16.99
C PRO A 53 -9.22 18.78 17.51
N THR A 54 -9.60 17.52 17.45
CA THR A 54 -8.67 16.42 17.64
C THR A 54 -7.56 16.66 16.62
N VAL A 55 -6.34 16.91 17.10
CA VAL A 55 -5.15 17.02 16.23
C VAL A 55 -5.08 15.68 15.54
N GLY A 56 -5.51 15.64 14.27
CA GLY A 56 -5.43 14.43 13.46
C GLY A 56 -3.96 14.01 13.41
N ALA A 57 -3.70 12.71 13.47
CA ALA A 57 -2.37 12.18 13.31
C ALA A 57 -1.79 12.73 12.00
N GLN A 58 -0.72 13.52 12.08
CA GLN A 58 0.01 14.02 10.92
C GLN A 58 1.21 13.12 10.69
N LEU A 59 1.35 12.63 9.45
CA LEU A 59 2.54 11.90 9.05
C LEU A 59 3.65 12.91 8.73
N ASN A 60 4.87 12.61 9.18
CA ASN A 60 6.04 13.38 8.78
C ASN A 60 6.40 13.03 7.33
N GLY A 61 6.77 14.05 6.54
CA GLY A 61 7.35 13.84 5.21
C GLY A 61 8.69 13.08 5.28
N LEU A 62 9.17 12.63 4.13
CA LEU A 62 10.47 11.95 4.04
C LEU A 62 11.62 12.90 4.42
N VAL A 63 12.70 12.31 4.95
CA VAL A 63 13.90 13.05 5.33
C VAL A 63 14.57 13.68 4.09
N HIS A 64 14.87 14.97 4.16
CA HIS A 64 15.62 15.67 3.13
C HIS A 64 17.13 15.41 3.30
N THR A 65 17.72 14.64 2.43
CA THR A 65 19.15 14.26 2.43
C THR A 65 19.65 14.07 1.02
N ASP A 66 20.97 14.21 0.82
CA ASP A 66 21.68 13.88 -0.41
C ASP A 66 22.30 12.47 -0.38
N ASN A 67 22.20 11.77 0.76
CA ASN A 67 22.68 10.42 0.89
C ASN A 67 21.60 9.40 0.44
N PRO A 68 21.83 8.65 -0.66
CA PRO A 68 20.84 7.75 -1.22
C PRO A 68 20.46 6.60 -0.28
N VAL A 69 21.39 6.09 0.52
CA VAL A 69 21.12 4.98 1.45
C VAL A 69 20.27 5.46 2.63
N THR A 70 20.57 6.64 3.17
CA THR A 70 19.77 7.25 4.24
C THR A 70 18.35 7.54 3.76
N TYR A 71 18.21 8.09 2.54
CA TYR A 71 16.94 8.36 1.92
C TYR A 71 16.12 7.09 1.68
N ALA A 72 16.72 6.06 1.08
CA ALA A 72 16.06 4.79 0.82
C ALA A 72 15.58 4.08 2.09
N ARG A 73 16.30 4.23 3.22
CA ARG A 73 15.83 3.75 4.54
C ARG A 73 14.56 4.47 4.99
N ALA A 74 14.51 5.79 4.82
CA ALA A 74 13.31 6.56 5.17
C ALA A 74 12.12 6.19 4.29
N VAL A 75 12.33 6.00 2.98
CA VAL A 75 11.29 5.47 2.06
C VAL A 75 10.81 4.11 2.54
N ALA A 76 11.73 3.19 2.87
CA ALA A 76 11.39 1.85 3.34
C ALA A 76 10.51 1.88 4.61
N GLN A 77 10.82 2.74 5.56
CA GLN A 77 10.00 2.93 6.76
C GLN A 77 8.61 3.48 6.39
N ALA A 78 8.54 4.51 5.56
CA ALA A 78 7.26 5.11 5.16
C ALA A 78 6.35 4.11 4.42
N LEU A 79 6.91 3.12 3.69
CA LEU A 79 6.15 2.09 2.99
C LEU A 79 5.48 1.09 3.95
N PHE A 80 6.06 0.85 5.13
CA PHE A 80 5.66 -0.25 6.01
C PHE A 80 5.31 0.18 7.45
N GLU A 81 5.46 1.47 7.81
CA GLU A 81 5.08 1.96 9.13
C GLU A 81 3.70 2.62 9.07
N TRP A 82 2.65 1.80 9.20
CA TRP A 82 1.27 2.26 9.17
C TRP A 82 0.39 1.56 10.22
N ASP A 83 -0.67 2.25 10.64
CA ASP A 83 -1.63 1.76 11.63
C ASP A 83 -3.06 2.09 11.18
N THR A 84 -3.89 1.07 11.02
CA THR A 84 -5.29 1.23 10.65
C THR A 84 -6.14 1.92 11.72
N MET A 85 -5.63 2.03 12.96
CA MET A 85 -6.31 2.69 14.07
C MET A 85 -5.88 4.15 14.27
N SER A 86 -4.94 4.65 13.48
CA SER A 86 -4.46 6.04 13.53
C SER A 86 -5.51 7.11 13.17
N GLY A 87 -6.61 6.70 12.52
CA GLY A 87 -7.61 7.60 11.94
C GLY A 87 -7.30 8.02 10.50
N LEU A 88 -6.13 7.63 9.97
CA LEU A 88 -5.71 7.89 8.59
C LEU A 88 -6.16 6.76 7.66
N ALA A 89 -6.28 7.07 6.37
CA ALA A 89 -6.50 6.10 5.30
C ALA A 89 -5.17 5.63 4.72
N ALA A 90 -5.17 4.52 3.96
CA ALA A 90 -3.97 4.01 3.27
C ALA A 90 -3.34 5.07 2.36
N GLU A 91 -4.16 5.86 1.68
CA GLU A 91 -3.73 6.96 0.80
C GLU A 91 -2.87 8.01 1.52
N ASN A 92 -3.15 8.30 2.81
CA ASN A 92 -2.35 9.26 3.57
C ASN A 92 -0.92 8.77 3.80
N TYR A 93 -0.73 7.47 4.03
CA TYR A 93 0.60 6.87 4.13
C TYR A 93 1.29 6.80 2.77
N GLN A 94 0.56 6.47 1.72
CA GLN A 94 1.07 6.45 0.36
C GLN A 94 1.53 7.84 -0.10
N SER A 95 0.80 8.91 0.27
CA SER A 95 1.12 10.29 -0.11
C SER A 95 2.48 10.74 0.40
N VAL A 96 2.91 10.28 1.59
CA VAL A 96 4.25 10.57 2.14
C VAL A 96 5.37 10.22 1.16
N VAL A 97 5.22 9.10 0.44
CA VAL A 97 6.22 8.66 -0.54
C VAL A 97 5.99 9.32 -1.90
N SER A 98 4.74 9.43 -2.35
CA SER A 98 4.43 9.96 -3.68
C SER A 98 4.66 11.47 -3.79
N GLU A 99 4.52 12.23 -2.70
CA GLU A 99 4.78 13.67 -2.67
C GLU A 99 6.29 14.01 -2.83
N ASP A 100 7.17 13.07 -2.51
CA ASP A 100 8.61 13.23 -2.71
C ASP A 100 9.13 12.55 -4.00
N ALA A 101 8.22 12.28 -4.94
CA ALA A 101 8.55 11.76 -6.27
C ALA A 101 9.48 12.69 -7.03
N ASP A 102 10.10 12.15 -8.07
CA ASP A 102 10.95 12.89 -9.02
C ASP A 102 10.25 14.18 -9.51
N PRO A 103 10.82 15.37 -9.20
CA PRO A 103 10.23 16.65 -9.61
C PRO A 103 10.07 16.83 -11.13
N SER A 104 10.81 16.04 -11.95
CA SER A 104 10.65 16.09 -13.41
C SER A 104 9.33 15.46 -13.88
N GLY A 105 8.68 14.66 -13.04
CA GLY A 105 7.43 13.96 -13.35
C GLY A 105 7.58 12.76 -14.29
N ILE A 106 8.78 12.48 -14.81
CA ILE A 106 9.01 11.41 -15.81
C ILE A 106 8.64 10.04 -15.24
N GLU A 107 9.03 9.77 -13.98
CA GLU A 107 8.82 8.48 -13.33
C GLU A 107 7.52 8.42 -12.49
N THR A 108 6.78 9.51 -12.37
CA THR A 108 5.63 9.61 -11.44
C THR A 108 4.57 8.54 -11.69
N SER A 109 4.19 8.31 -12.95
CA SER A 109 3.18 7.28 -13.27
C SER A 109 3.65 5.87 -12.95
N GLY A 110 4.94 5.60 -13.15
CA GLY A 110 5.58 4.34 -12.79
C GLY A 110 5.61 4.14 -11.28
N LEU A 111 5.99 5.17 -10.52
CA LEU A 111 6.01 5.13 -9.06
C LEU A 111 4.62 4.88 -8.47
N VAL A 112 3.57 5.53 -9.00
CA VAL A 112 2.18 5.28 -8.55
C VAL A 112 1.79 3.81 -8.71
N ASN A 113 2.14 3.21 -9.84
CA ASN A 113 1.89 1.78 -10.07
C ASN A 113 2.73 0.88 -9.12
N ASP A 114 3.98 1.25 -8.86
CA ASP A 114 4.84 0.52 -7.93
C ASP A 114 4.25 0.57 -6.51
N LEU A 115 3.81 1.75 -6.04
CA LEU A 115 3.22 1.95 -4.71
C LEU A 115 1.96 1.12 -4.48
N ALA A 116 1.16 0.88 -5.51
CA ALA A 116 -0.03 0.04 -5.43
C ALA A 116 0.27 -1.42 -5.03
N VAL A 117 1.52 -1.88 -5.16
CA VAL A 117 1.95 -3.22 -4.71
C VAL A 117 2.31 -3.23 -3.23
N TYR A 118 2.67 -2.08 -2.67
CA TYR A 118 3.16 -1.97 -1.28
C TYR A 118 2.04 -1.64 -0.30
N PHE A 119 1.03 -0.90 -0.72
CA PHE A 119 -0.07 -0.48 0.16
C PHE A 119 -1.34 -1.31 -0.06
N PRO A 120 -2.11 -1.56 1.01
CA PRO A 120 -3.44 -2.15 0.90
C PRO A 120 -4.37 -1.27 0.06
N THR A 121 -5.25 -1.87 -0.73
CA THR A 121 -6.39 -1.17 -1.31
C THR A 121 -7.37 -0.71 -0.23
N ASP A 122 -8.28 0.22 -0.52
CA ASP A 122 -9.28 0.70 0.44
C ASP A 122 -10.10 -0.45 1.04
N ALA A 123 -10.51 -1.41 0.22
CA ALA A 123 -11.25 -2.58 0.69
C ALA A 123 -10.42 -3.43 1.67
N GLN A 124 -9.13 -3.65 1.35
CA GLN A 124 -8.19 -4.34 2.24
C GLN A 124 -7.91 -3.54 3.51
N TRP A 125 -7.79 -2.20 3.40
CA TRP A 125 -7.60 -1.32 4.56
C TRP A 125 -8.75 -1.43 5.55
N GLN A 126 -10.01 -1.37 5.07
CA GLN A 126 -11.19 -1.54 5.90
C GLN A 126 -11.24 -2.93 6.56
N GLN A 127 -10.82 -3.97 5.85
CA GLN A 127 -10.70 -5.31 6.41
C GLN A 127 -9.63 -5.39 7.49
N LEU A 128 -8.43 -4.85 7.24
CA LEU A 128 -7.33 -4.81 8.21
C LEU A 128 -7.71 -4.01 9.46
N ARG A 129 -8.49 -2.94 9.30
CA ARG A 129 -9.00 -2.11 10.41
C ARG A 129 -9.91 -2.90 11.37
N GLN A 130 -10.69 -3.86 10.88
CA GLN A 130 -11.50 -4.73 11.75
C GLN A 130 -10.62 -5.55 12.70
N TYR A 131 -9.40 -5.87 12.29
CA TYR A 131 -8.41 -6.58 13.10
C TYR A 131 -7.44 -5.64 13.82
N LYS A 132 -7.66 -4.33 13.80
CA LYS A 132 -6.77 -3.32 14.41
C LYS A 132 -5.31 -3.52 13.99
N THR A 133 -5.10 -3.72 12.70
CA THR A 133 -3.80 -4.09 12.16
C THR A 133 -2.87 -2.90 12.08
N ALA A 134 -1.64 -3.08 12.53
CA ALA A 134 -0.52 -2.17 12.31
C ALA A 134 0.66 -2.94 11.71
N GLU A 135 1.50 -2.24 10.95
CA GLU A 135 2.70 -2.80 10.35
C GLU A 135 3.91 -1.95 10.70
N THR A 136 5.04 -2.60 10.93
CA THR A 136 6.34 -1.96 11.18
C THR A 136 7.45 -2.70 10.45
N LEU A 137 8.59 -2.01 10.22
CA LEU A 137 9.72 -2.56 9.49
C LEU A 137 11.01 -2.46 10.31
N THR A 138 11.72 -3.58 10.42
CA THR A 138 13.09 -3.60 10.94
C THR A 138 14.07 -3.81 9.80
N ILE A 139 14.76 -2.75 9.38
CA ILE A 139 15.75 -2.81 8.31
C ILE A 139 17.02 -3.47 8.83
N GLN A 140 17.34 -4.62 8.26
CA GLN A 140 18.56 -5.36 8.55
C GLN A 140 19.75 -4.81 7.77
N ARG A 141 19.54 -4.52 6.47
CA ARG A 141 20.56 -4.06 5.56
C ARG A 141 20.00 -3.08 4.53
N ALA A 142 20.78 -2.06 4.18
CA ALA A 142 20.49 -1.18 3.06
C ALA A 142 21.85 -0.92 2.34
N TYR A 143 21.90 -1.24 1.04
CA TYR A 143 23.14 -1.22 0.27
C TYR A 143 22.89 -1.00 -1.21
N ILE A 144 23.92 -0.51 -1.91
CA ILE A 144 23.92 -0.41 -3.38
C ILE A 144 24.29 -1.80 -3.92
N PRO A 145 23.39 -2.48 -4.66
CA PRO A 145 23.66 -3.84 -5.12
C PRO A 145 24.68 -3.86 -6.25
N PRO A 146 25.54 -4.90 -6.35
CA PRO A 146 26.54 -5.01 -7.41
C PRO A 146 25.95 -4.96 -8.82
N ALA A 147 24.78 -5.54 -9.03
CA ALA A 147 24.09 -5.52 -10.32
C ALA A 147 23.75 -4.09 -10.80
N TRP A 148 23.67 -3.11 -9.90
CA TRP A 148 23.45 -1.72 -10.29
C TRP A 148 24.58 -1.17 -11.16
N ALA A 149 25.83 -1.41 -10.76
CA ALA A 149 27.00 -0.98 -11.56
C ALA A 149 27.00 -1.62 -12.95
N GLN A 150 26.59 -2.90 -13.05
CA GLN A 150 26.46 -3.59 -14.33
C GLN A 150 25.34 -3.00 -15.19
N SER A 151 24.20 -2.67 -14.60
CA SER A 151 23.08 -2.04 -15.31
C SER A 151 23.49 -0.66 -15.88
N VAL A 152 24.17 0.16 -15.09
CA VAL A 152 24.68 1.47 -15.54
C VAL A 152 25.71 1.31 -16.65
N ALA A 153 26.63 0.34 -16.55
CA ALA A 153 27.66 0.08 -17.56
C ALA A 153 27.06 -0.41 -18.88
N SER A 154 25.96 -1.17 -18.83
CA SER A 154 25.28 -1.72 -20.02
C SER A 154 24.58 -0.63 -20.86
N ASP A 155 24.01 0.38 -20.20
CA ASP A 155 23.34 1.49 -20.89
C ASP A 155 23.50 2.82 -20.12
N PRO A 156 24.69 3.44 -20.19
CA PRO A 156 24.98 4.66 -19.43
C PRO A 156 24.14 5.87 -19.86
N LYS A 157 23.56 5.84 -21.07
CA LYS A 157 22.74 6.95 -21.58
C LYS A 157 21.31 6.93 -21.06
N MET A 158 20.83 5.77 -20.65
CA MET A 158 19.48 5.60 -20.08
C MET A 158 19.41 5.94 -18.60
N VAL A 159 20.56 5.99 -17.92
CA VAL A 159 20.61 6.29 -16.49
C VAL A 159 20.92 7.78 -16.29
N ARG A 160 19.98 8.51 -15.72
CA ARG A 160 20.15 9.92 -15.36
C ARG A 160 21.31 10.06 -14.35
N PRO A 161 22.20 11.07 -14.49
CA PRO A 161 23.24 11.32 -13.50
C PRO A 161 22.68 11.43 -12.08
N GLY A 162 23.37 10.88 -11.08
CA GLY A 162 22.92 10.88 -9.69
C GLY A 162 21.83 9.83 -9.36
N THR A 163 21.41 9.02 -10.33
CA THR A 163 20.51 7.90 -10.06
C THR A 163 21.26 6.75 -9.39
N THR A 164 20.68 6.21 -8.34
CA THR A 164 21.24 5.09 -7.56
C THR A 164 20.13 4.11 -7.20
N ALA A 165 20.45 2.83 -7.24
CA ALA A 165 19.61 1.76 -6.71
C ALA A 165 20.08 1.38 -5.31
N VAL A 166 19.18 1.34 -4.33
CA VAL A 166 19.46 0.89 -2.96
C VAL A 166 18.56 -0.29 -2.63
N THR A 167 19.16 -1.44 -2.40
CA THR A 167 18.42 -2.64 -1.96
C THR A 167 18.28 -2.62 -0.44
N ILE A 168 17.06 -2.88 0.01
CA ILE A 168 16.66 -2.99 1.41
C ILE A 168 16.38 -4.46 1.69
N ASP A 169 17.05 -5.02 2.69
CA ASP A 169 16.70 -6.30 3.31
C ASP A 169 16.18 -6.02 4.72
N ALA A 170 15.00 -6.48 5.02
CA ALA A 170 14.27 -6.15 6.24
C ALA A 170 13.40 -7.30 6.75
N VAL A 171 12.88 -7.15 7.96
CA VAL A 171 11.79 -7.95 8.49
C VAL A 171 10.59 -7.05 8.72
N ARG A 172 9.47 -7.40 8.13
CA ARG A 172 8.18 -6.76 8.32
C ARG A 172 7.45 -7.47 9.44
N TYR A 173 6.94 -6.70 10.40
CA TYR A 173 6.09 -7.18 11.49
C TYR A 173 4.69 -6.63 11.30
N ARG A 174 3.71 -7.51 11.41
CA ARG A 174 2.31 -7.14 11.38
C ARG A 174 1.66 -7.56 12.68
N THR A 175 1.08 -6.61 13.40
CA THR A 175 0.36 -6.83 14.65
C THR A 175 -1.13 -6.58 14.46
N GLY A 176 -1.96 -7.20 15.28
CA GLY A 176 -3.40 -7.00 15.21
C GLY A 176 -4.12 -7.74 16.34
N SER A 177 -5.46 -7.82 16.24
CA SER A 177 -6.30 -8.54 17.20
C SER A 177 -7.22 -9.52 16.48
N TRP A 178 -7.16 -10.79 16.85
CA TRP A 178 -8.04 -11.85 16.36
C TRP A 178 -8.96 -12.32 17.48
N TYR A 179 -10.27 -12.07 17.35
CA TYR A 179 -11.27 -12.35 18.40
C TYR A 179 -10.88 -11.80 19.77
N GLY A 180 -10.29 -10.58 19.81
CA GLY A 180 -9.84 -9.96 21.06
C GLY A 180 -8.46 -10.42 21.56
N THR A 181 -7.85 -11.42 20.92
CA THR A 181 -6.52 -11.92 21.26
C THR A 181 -5.47 -11.21 20.40
N PRO A 182 -4.40 -10.63 20.99
CA PRO A 182 -3.29 -10.08 20.22
C PRO A 182 -2.63 -11.14 19.33
N ALA A 183 -2.33 -10.78 18.09
CA ALA A 183 -1.64 -11.63 17.12
C ALA A 183 -0.49 -10.84 16.49
N THR A 184 0.61 -11.52 16.22
CA THR A 184 1.78 -10.94 15.54
C THR A 184 2.30 -11.93 14.51
N THR A 185 2.60 -11.44 13.31
CA THR A 185 3.33 -12.18 12.28
C THR A 185 4.59 -11.44 11.90
N SER A 186 5.58 -12.15 11.37
CA SER A 186 6.80 -11.56 10.83
C SER A 186 7.17 -12.25 9.52
N ASP A 187 7.49 -11.45 8.51
CA ASP A 187 7.85 -11.92 7.19
C ASP A 187 9.10 -11.18 6.69
N PRO A 188 10.01 -11.86 5.97
CA PRO A 188 11.10 -11.16 5.28
C PRO A 188 10.53 -10.24 4.21
N ALA A 189 11.16 -9.08 4.05
CA ALA A 189 10.87 -8.14 2.98
C ALA A 189 12.17 -7.69 2.34
N SER A 190 12.28 -7.83 1.02
CA SER A 190 13.44 -7.35 0.27
C SER A 190 12.98 -6.68 -1.02
N PHE A 191 13.51 -5.49 -1.27
CA PHE A 191 13.14 -4.68 -2.44
C PHE A 191 14.20 -3.63 -2.73
N THR A 192 14.12 -3.01 -3.91
CA THR A 192 15.05 -1.95 -4.32
C THR A 192 14.31 -0.62 -4.46
N VAL A 193 14.87 0.42 -3.89
CA VAL A 193 14.45 1.82 -4.05
C VAL A 193 15.39 2.47 -5.07
N PHE A 194 14.84 2.97 -6.17
CA PHE A 194 15.58 3.76 -7.15
C PHE A 194 15.39 5.23 -6.81
N VAL A 195 16.49 5.93 -6.64
CA VAL A 195 16.52 7.33 -6.23
C VAL A 195 17.37 8.17 -7.16
N ALA A 196 17.05 9.45 -7.31
CA ALA A 196 17.92 10.44 -7.96
C ALA A 196 18.32 11.50 -6.95
N CYS A 197 19.63 11.74 -6.84
CA CYS A 197 20.25 12.71 -5.96
C CYS A 197 21.11 13.69 -6.78
N GLN A 198 22.11 14.31 -6.16
CA GLN A 198 23.10 15.11 -6.89
C GLN A 198 23.83 14.26 -7.94
N PRO A 199 24.16 14.83 -9.12
CA PRO A 199 24.05 16.25 -9.48
C PRO A 199 22.67 16.65 -10.05
N THR A 200 21.74 15.71 -10.28
CA THR A 200 20.46 16.03 -10.92
C THR A 200 19.57 16.85 -10.00
N PHE A 201 19.47 16.50 -8.73
CA PHE A 201 18.70 17.23 -7.73
C PHE A 201 19.58 17.57 -6.52
N PRO A 202 19.31 18.68 -5.83
CA PRO A 202 20.09 19.08 -4.65
C PRO A 202 19.91 18.15 -3.46
N ARG A 203 18.83 17.35 -3.43
CA ARG A 203 18.52 16.29 -2.47
C ARG A 203 17.99 15.07 -3.20
N CYS A 204 17.94 13.94 -2.52
CA CYS A 204 17.37 12.71 -3.09
C CYS A 204 15.86 12.81 -3.26
N HIS A 205 15.35 12.20 -4.34
CA HIS A 205 13.94 11.97 -4.63
C HIS A 205 13.74 10.55 -5.10
N ILE A 206 12.60 9.98 -4.79
CA ILE A 206 12.25 8.62 -5.24
C ILE A 206 11.86 8.64 -6.73
N LEU A 207 12.39 7.67 -7.47
CA LEU A 207 12.02 7.42 -8.86
C LEU A 207 11.05 6.25 -8.97
N ARG A 208 11.47 5.08 -8.51
CA ARG A 208 10.76 3.81 -8.68
C ARG A 208 11.02 2.87 -7.51
N LEU A 209 10.22 1.82 -7.44
CA LEU A 209 10.42 0.67 -6.55
C LEU A 209 10.47 -0.62 -7.38
N SER A 210 11.25 -1.59 -6.95
CA SER A 210 11.13 -2.96 -7.50
C SER A 210 9.86 -3.63 -6.96
N GLY A 211 9.47 -4.76 -7.52
CA GLY A 211 8.47 -5.60 -6.88
C GLY A 211 8.93 -6.07 -5.48
N LEU A 212 8.00 -6.20 -4.55
CA LEU A 212 8.28 -6.73 -3.21
C LEU A 212 8.82 -8.15 -3.33
N ASN A 213 9.92 -8.44 -2.61
CA ASN A 213 10.69 -9.70 -2.66
C ASN A 213 11.34 -10.02 -4.01
N THR A 214 11.44 -9.04 -4.90
CA THR A 214 12.16 -9.13 -6.17
C THR A 214 13.20 -8.00 -6.31
N PRO A 215 14.16 -7.91 -5.36
CA PRO A 215 15.15 -6.85 -5.37
C PRO A 215 16.19 -7.01 -6.49
N LEU A 216 16.81 -5.92 -6.87
CA LEU A 216 18.08 -5.95 -7.61
C LEU A 216 19.18 -6.46 -6.68
N LYS A 217 19.97 -7.43 -7.12
CA LYS A 217 21.03 -8.10 -6.31
C LYS A 217 22.43 -7.84 -6.83
#